data_856fe29cec7045e07d169b86a9852b61
#
_entry.id   856fe29cec7045e07d169b86a9852b61
#
_cell.length_a   1.000
_cell.length_b   1.000
_cell.length_c   1.000
_cell.angle_alpha   90.00
_cell.angle_beta   90.00
_cell.angle_gamma   90.00
#
_symmetry.space_group_name_H-M   'P 1'
#
loop_
_entity.id
_entity.type
_entity.pdbx_description
1 polymer ?
#
loop_
_entity_poly.entity_id
_entity_poly.type
_entity_poly.pdbx_seq_one_letter_code
_entity_poly.pdbx_strand_id
1 'polypeptide(L)'
;MSKNKMNISHVLFRITIGIIVTFCCVPVIGYSQSDEIHGLIQALEDKNVNIRRRAIRELEEAGPSAVEPLIAALKSEKSRARAGAAVALGRIKDPRAVEPLIAALQDRISNVRAGAAEALGEIKDTRAVEPLIAALQDENSDVRSWAAKALGELKDTRAVEPIIAALKDEKAHVRSWAAEALGKIKDSRAVEPLTATLEDKNADVRNSAARALAKIEPATWSGQVK
;
A
#
# COMPACT_ATOMS: atom_id res chain seq x y z
N MET A 1 -23.28 25.87 -24.89
CA MET A 1 -22.76 25.24 -23.65
C MET A 1 -21.47 24.53 -24.01
N SER A 2 -20.34 25.21 -23.83
CA SER A 2 -19.00 24.71 -24.20
C SER A 2 -18.42 23.97 -23.00
N LYS A 3 -18.21 22.66 -23.14
CA LYS A 3 -17.50 21.83 -22.14
C LYS A 3 -16.02 22.16 -22.21
N ASN A 4 -15.53 22.89 -21.20
CA ASN A 4 -14.12 23.20 -21.03
C ASN A 4 -13.36 21.91 -20.73
N LYS A 5 -12.86 21.22 -21.76
CA LYS A 5 -11.88 20.14 -21.63
C LYS A 5 -10.56 20.79 -21.27
N MET A 6 -10.27 20.89 -19.97
CA MET A 6 -8.98 21.30 -19.49
C MET A 6 -7.92 20.31 -20.01
N ASN A 7 -7.05 20.79 -20.88
CA ASN A 7 -6.10 19.98 -21.62
C ASN A 7 -4.94 19.59 -20.68
N ILE A 8 -4.95 18.33 -20.24
CA ILE A 8 -3.93 17.71 -19.34
C ILE A 8 -2.50 17.92 -19.89
N SER A 9 -2.34 18.07 -21.22
CA SER A 9 -1.03 18.34 -21.82
C SER A 9 -0.44 19.69 -21.40
N HIS A 10 -1.23 20.67 -20.95
CA HIS A 10 -0.72 21.94 -20.45
C HIS A 10 -0.15 21.86 -19.03
N VAL A 11 -0.64 20.96 -18.20
CA VAL A 11 -0.10 20.70 -16.85
C VAL A 11 1.26 19.98 -16.98
N LEU A 12 1.38 19.05 -17.92
CA LEU A 12 2.62 18.29 -18.16
C LEU A 12 3.76 19.14 -18.75
N PHE A 13 3.45 20.22 -19.50
CA PHE A 13 4.47 21.05 -20.17
C PHE A 13 5.18 22.04 -19.23
N ARG A 14 4.60 22.37 -18.07
CA ARG A 14 5.14 23.41 -17.17
C ARG A 14 6.09 22.89 -16.09
N ILE A 15 6.08 21.60 -15.79
CA ILE A 15 6.95 21.00 -14.77
C ILE A 15 8.40 20.89 -15.24
N THR A 16 8.66 20.92 -16.55
CA THR A 16 10.02 20.86 -17.14
C THR A 16 10.74 22.22 -17.21
N ILE A 17 10.06 23.33 -16.91
CA ILE A 17 10.64 24.69 -17.07
C ILE A 17 11.07 25.35 -15.75
N GLY A 18 10.82 24.70 -14.61
CA GLY A 18 11.08 25.24 -13.26
C GLY A 18 12.54 25.43 -12.86
N ILE A 19 13.53 25.16 -13.73
CA ILE A 19 14.95 25.24 -13.37
C ILE A 19 15.70 26.39 -14.07
N ILE A 20 15.17 27.06 -15.08
CA ILE A 20 15.86 28.18 -15.76
C ILE A 20 14.83 29.26 -16.06
N VAL A 21 14.60 30.23 -15.21
CA VAL A 21 14.38 31.65 -15.59
C VAL A 21 14.55 32.54 -14.37
N THR A 22 15.73 33.04 -14.18
CA THR A 22 15.98 34.31 -13.53
C THR A 22 15.52 35.44 -14.48
N PHE A 23 14.67 36.35 -14.00
CA PHE A 23 14.38 37.65 -14.57
C PHE A 23 13.57 37.74 -15.87
N CYS A 24 12.26 37.73 -15.76
CA CYS A 24 11.39 38.63 -16.50
C CYS A 24 10.05 38.77 -15.76
N CYS A 25 9.65 39.97 -15.35
CA CYS A 25 8.37 40.29 -14.74
C CYS A 25 7.23 40.06 -15.74
N VAL A 26 6.76 38.81 -15.79
CA VAL A 26 5.43 38.48 -16.27
C VAL A 26 4.64 38.04 -15.03
N PRO A 27 3.43 38.56 -14.78
CA PRO A 27 2.62 38.02 -13.68
C PRO A 27 2.41 36.54 -13.96
N VAL A 28 3.17 35.68 -13.28
CA VAL A 28 2.89 34.27 -13.19
C VAL A 28 1.53 34.22 -12.49
N ILE A 29 0.48 33.89 -13.24
CA ILE A 29 -0.81 33.51 -12.64
C ILE A 29 -0.43 32.37 -11.71
N GLY A 30 -0.32 32.70 -10.41
CA GLY A 30 0.13 31.77 -9.40
C GLY A 30 -0.90 30.66 -9.29
N TYR A 31 -0.61 29.52 -9.90
CA TYR A 31 -1.28 28.29 -9.51
C TYR A 31 -0.94 28.06 -8.05
N SER A 32 -1.97 28.07 -7.20
CA SER A 32 -1.76 27.76 -5.78
C SER A 32 -1.35 26.29 -5.67
N GLN A 33 -0.56 25.95 -4.66
CA GLN A 33 -0.23 24.54 -4.37
C GLN A 33 -1.51 23.67 -4.26
N SER A 34 -2.61 24.28 -3.83
CA SER A 34 -3.94 23.64 -3.79
C SER A 34 -4.44 23.24 -5.18
N ASP A 35 -4.27 24.11 -6.20
CA ASP A 35 -4.72 23.82 -7.57
C ASP A 35 -3.89 22.70 -8.20
N GLU A 36 -2.60 22.66 -7.92
CA GLU A 36 -1.69 21.62 -8.37
C GLU A 36 -2.08 20.25 -7.75
N ILE A 37 -2.27 20.18 -6.43
CA ILE A 37 -2.72 18.97 -5.75
C ILE A 37 -4.06 18.49 -6.30
N HIS A 38 -5.00 19.40 -6.56
CA HIS A 38 -6.29 19.04 -7.14
C HIS A 38 -6.14 18.44 -8.55
N GLY A 39 -5.28 19.01 -9.39
CA GLY A 39 -4.96 18.46 -10.70
C GLY A 39 -4.32 17.06 -10.64
N LEU A 40 -3.43 16.83 -9.68
CA LEU A 40 -2.82 15.52 -9.44
C LEU A 40 -3.83 14.48 -8.98
N ILE A 41 -4.77 14.86 -8.11
CA ILE A 41 -5.86 13.97 -7.69
C ILE A 41 -6.75 13.58 -8.87
N GLN A 42 -7.07 14.51 -9.77
CA GLN A 42 -7.78 14.20 -11.01
C GLN A 42 -6.99 13.22 -11.89
N ALA A 43 -5.67 13.35 -11.95
CA ALA A 43 -4.80 12.46 -12.71
C ALA A 43 -4.77 11.02 -12.16
N LEU A 44 -5.15 10.77 -10.89
CA LEU A 44 -5.34 9.42 -10.34
C LEU A 44 -6.47 8.65 -11.04
N GLU A 45 -7.38 9.33 -11.72
CA GLU A 45 -8.49 8.72 -12.45
C GLU A 45 -8.12 8.27 -13.87
N ASP A 46 -6.94 8.70 -14.38
CA ASP A 46 -6.53 8.46 -15.74
C ASP A 46 -6.49 6.95 -16.08
N LYS A 47 -6.82 6.60 -17.32
CA LYS A 47 -6.74 5.21 -17.81
C LYS A 47 -5.30 4.74 -17.93
N ASN A 48 -4.37 5.67 -18.22
CA ASN A 48 -2.96 5.39 -18.36
C ASN A 48 -2.29 5.20 -16.99
N VAL A 49 -1.76 4.00 -16.76
CA VAL A 49 -1.09 3.64 -15.50
C VAL A 49 0.13 4.52 -15.21
N ASN A 50 0.85 4.98 -16.24
CA ASN A 50 2.03 5.81 -16.05
C ASN A 50 1.67 7.21 -15.57
N ILE A 51 0.53 7.77 -16.04
CA ILE A 51 0.01 9.05 -15.54
C ILE A 51 -0.36 8.92 -14.06
N ARG A 52 -1.09 7.86 -13.68
CA ARG A 52 -1.44 7.63 -12.28
C ARG A 52 -0.22 7.46 -11.38
N ARG A 53 0.78 6.66 -11.83
CA ARG A 53 2.03 6.47 -11.06
C ARG A 53 2.82 7.75 -10.88
N ARG A 54 2.82 8.61 -11.89
CA ARG A 54 3.45 9.93 -11.81
C ARG A 54 2.71 10.82 -10.81
N ALA A 55 1.39 10.90 -10.91
CA ALA A 55 0.57 11.66 -9.97
C ALA A 55 0.78 11.21 -8.51
N ILE A 56 0.86 9.90 -8.24
CA ILE A 56 1.15 9.38 -6.90
C ILE A 56 2.50 9.88 -6.39
N ARG A 57 3.55 9.88 -7.21
CA ARG A 57 4.87 10.37 -6.79
C ARG A 57 4.86 11.87 -6.49
N GLU A 58 4.24 12.66 -7.35
CA GLU A 58 4.14 14.12 -7.16
C GLU A 58 3.29 14.47 -5.92
N LEU A 59 2.25 13.68 -5.61
CA LEU A 59 1.48 13.80 -4.37
C LEU A 59 2.30 13.39 -3.13
N GLU A 60 3.14 12.37 -3.24
CA GLU A 60 4.10 11.99 -2.19
C GLU A 60 5.10 13.15 -1.93
N GLU A 61 5.63 13.77 -2.98
CA GLU A 61 6.54 14.93 -2.90
C GLU A 61 5.86 16.16 -2.28
N ALA A 62 4.54 16.36 -2.54
CA ALA A 62 3.75 17.41 -1.90
C ALA A 62 3.55 17.17 -0.40
N GLY A 63 3.70 15.93 0.08
CA GLY A 63 3.74 15.58 1.50
C GLY A 63 2.49 15.95 2.28
N PRO A 64 2.64 16.53 3.49
CA PRO A 64 1.51 16.78 4.39
C PRO A 64 0.39 17.66 3.81
N SER A 65 0.69 18.51 2.81
CA SER A 65 -0.30 19.38 2.16
C SER A 65 -1.30 18.61 1.31
N ALA A 66 -0.92 17.40 0.83
CA ALA A 66 -1.78 16.52 0.04
C ALA A 66 -2.70 15.63 0.90
N VAL A 67 -2.47 15.51 2.21
CA VAL A 67 -3.15 14.54 3.06
C VAL A 67 -4.66 14.74 3.08
N GLU A 68 -5.14 15.93 3.44
CA GLU A 68 -6.58 16.21 3.52
C GLU A 68 -7.29 16.07 2.15
N PRO A 69 -6.73 16.62 1.05
CA PRO A 69 -7.27 16.39 -0.28
C PRO A 69 -7.32 14.89 -0.67
N LEU A 70 -6.31 14.10 -0.31
CA LEU A 70 -6.29 12.66 -0.57
C LEU A 70 -7.30 11.90 0.29
N ILE A 71 -7.47 12.27 1.56
CA ILE A 71 -8.53 11.72 2.43
C ILE A 71 -9.92 11.99 1.82
N ALA A 72 -10.14 13.19 1.27
CA ALA A 72 -11.37 13.48 0.53
C ALA A 72 -11.51 12.61 -0.73
N ALA A 73 -10.40 12.35 -1.45
CA ALA A 73 -10.39 11.52 -2.65
C ALA A 73 -10.67 10.04 -2.37
N LEU A 74 -10.47 9.52 -1.15
CA LEU A 74 -10.92 8.18 -0.74
C LEU A 74 -12.44 8.01 -0.83
N LYS A 75 -13.20 9.10 -0.89
CA LYS A 75 -14.67 9.09 -1.04
C LYS A 75 -15.14 9.33 -2.47
N SER A 76 -14.23 9.41 -3.45
CA SER A 76 -14.56 9.61 -4.86
C SER A 76 -15.45 8.49 -5.39
N GLU A 77 -16.37 8.82 -6.28
CA GLU A 77 -17.16 7.81 -7.01
C GLU A 77 -16.30 6.88 -7.88
N LYS A 78 -15.15 7.38 -8.35
CA LYS A 78 -14.24 6.65 -9.22
C LYS A 78 -13.27 5.79 -8.41
N SER A 79 -13.37 4.49 -8.56
CA SER A 79 -12.52 3.53 -7.82
C SER A 79 -11.02 3.71 -8.06
N ARG A 80 -10.60 4.18 -9.25
CA ARG A 80 -9.19 4.47 -9.52
C ARG A 80 -8.66 5.61 -8.67
N ALA A 81 -9.47 6.68 -8.48
CA ALA A 81 -9.11 7.79 -7.61
C ALA A 81 -8.97 7.31 -6.16
N ARG A 82 -9.94 6.51 -5.66
CA ARG A 82 -9.88 5.95 -4.29
C ARG A 82 -8.64 5.08 -4.09
N ALA A 83 -8.36 4.15 -5.02
CA ALA A 83 -7.19 3.29 -4.92
C ALA A 83 -5.87 4.09 -5.01
N GLY A 84 -5.79 5.05 -5.94
CA GLY A 84 -4.63 5.92 -6.07
C GLY A 84 -4.40 6.79 -4.83
N ALA A 85 -5.46 7.32 -4.25
CA ALA A 85 -5.42 8.10 -3.01
C ALA A 85 -4.92 7.24 -1.83
N ALA A 86 -5.40 6.01 -1.70
CA ALA A 86 -4.92 5.10 -0.66
C ALA A 86 -3.41 4.86 -0.78
N VAL A 87 -2.90 4.54 -1.97
CA VAL A 87 -1.47 4.33 -2.20
C VAL A 87 -0.65 5.61 -1.93
N ALA A 88 -1.12 6.78 -2.36
CA ALA A 88 -0.43 8.04 -2.10
C ALA A 88 -0.35 8.36 -0.60
N LEU A 89 -1.45 8.16 0.15
CA LEU A 89 -1.47 8.32 1.60
C LEU A 89 -0.50 7.39 2.33
N GLY A 90 -0.40 6.13 1.88
CA GLY A 90 0.57 5.18 2.43
C GLY A 90 2.01 5.67 2.27
N ARG A 91 2.36 6.22 1.10
CA ARG A 91 3.71 6.76 0.84
C ARG A 91 4.02 8.03 1.63
N ILE A 92 3.03 8.90 1.85
CA ILE A 92 3.19 10.10 2.68
C ILE A 92 3.39 9.71 4.16
N LYS A 93 2.82 8.58 4.60
CA LYS A 93 2.94 8.04 5.97
C LYS A 93 2.44 8.98 7.07
N ASP A 94 1.45 9.80 6.76
CA ASP A 94 0.85 10.70 7.75
C ASP A 94 -0.20 9.94 8.58
N PRO A 95 -0.10 9.95 9.94
CA PRO A 95 -1.03 9.21 10.80
C PRO A 95 -2.48 9.67 10.74
N ARG A 96 -2.78 10.86 10.18
CA ARG A 96 -4.16 11.33 9.93
C ARG A 96 -4.90 10.44 8.93
N ALA A 97 -4.16 9.74 8.05
CA ALA A 97 -4.74 8.85 7.06
C ALA A 97 -5.22 7.50 7.63
N VAL A 98 -4.84 7.13 8.86
CA VAL A 98 -5.08 5.78 9.40
C VAL A 98 -6.56 5.45 9.45
N GLU A 99 -7.38 6.25 10.11
CA GLU A 99 -8.82 5.98 10.22
C GLU A 99 -9.55 5.99 8.86
N PRO A 100 -9.29 6.96 7.96
CA PRO A 100 -9.81 6.92 6.59
C PRO A 100 -9.40 5.67 5.81
N LEU A 101 -8.17 5.18 5.96
CA LEU A 101 -7.69 3.96 5.31
C LEU A 101 -8.30 2.70 5.93
N ILE A 102 -8.51 2.66 7.24
CA ILE A 102 -9.25 1.58 7.90
C ILE A 102 -10.68 1.50 7.32
N ALA A 103 -11.36 2.63 7.15
CA ALA A 103 -12.66 2.64 6.48
C ALA A 103 -12.59 2.14 5.02
N ALA A 104 -11.52 2.46 4.28
CA ALA A 104 -11.32 2.02 2.91
C ALA A 104 -11.04 0.50 2.77
N LEU A 105 -10.68 -0.21 3.84
CA LEU A 105 -10.65 -1.68 3.86
C LEU A 105 -12.02 -2.33 3.62
N GLN A 106 -13.10 -1.57 3.75
CA GLN A 106 -14.47 -2.03 3.50
C GLN A 106 -15.02 -1.57 2.13
N ASP A 107 -14.16 -1.04 1.24
CA ASP A 107 -14.60 -0.60 -0.08
C ASP A 107 -15.16 -1.78 -0.91
N ARG A 108 -16.19 -1.51 -1.69
CA ARG A 108 -16.78 -2.49 -2.61
C ARG A 108 -15.82 -3.03 -3.68
N ILE A 109 -14.75 -2.30 -3.98
CA ILE A 109 -13.76 -2.66 -5.02
C ILE A 109 -12.49 -3.18 -4.35
N SER A 110 -12.12 -4.41 -4.64
CA SER A 110 -10.97 -5.09 -4.04
C SER A 110 -9.65 -4.33 -4.22
N ASN A 111 -9.43 -3.67 -5.36
CA ASN A 111 -8.23 -2.87 -5.58
C ASN A 111 -8.11 -1.68 -4.60
N VAL A 112 -9.24 -1.13 -4.14
CA VAL A 112 -9.23 -0.06 -3.11
C VAL A 112 -8.90 -0.67 -1.76
N ARG A 113 -9.53 -1.80 -1.39
CA ARG A 113 -9.24 -2.53 -0.16
C ARG A 113 -7.77 -2.95 -0.08
N ALA A 114 -7.21 -3.49 -1.19
CA ALA A 114 -5.81 -3.89 -1.27
C ALA A 114 -4.86 -2.69 -1.12
N GLY A 115 -5.15 -1.56 -1.79
CA GLY A 115 -4.38 -0.32 -1.64
C GLY A 115 -4.44 0.25 -0.23
N ALA A 116 -5.58 0.13 0.45
CA ALA A 116 -5.73 0.54 1.85
C ALA A 116 -4.89 -0.36 2.79
N ALA A 117 -4.89 -1.69 2.56
CA ALA A 117 -4.07 -2.62 3.35
C ALA A 117 -2.57 -2.34 3.16
N GLU A 118 -2.11 -2.11 1.92
CA GLU A 118 -0.74 -1.71 1.62
C GLU A 118 -0.36 -0.43 2.37
N ALA A 119 -1.19 0.60 2.25
CA ALA A 119 -0.97 1.91 2.86
C ALA A 119 -0.87 1.84 4.39
N LEU A 120 -1.75 1.09 5.04
CA LEU A 120 -1.72 0.89 6.49
C LEU A 120 -0.42 0.19 6.94
N GLY A 121 0.07 -0.77 6.14
CA GLY A 121 1.37 -1.41 6.39
C GLY A 121 2.56 -0.45 6.26
N GLU A 122 2.49 0.53 5.36
CA GLU A 122 3.54 1.55 5.19
C GLU A 122 3.53 2.61 6.31
N ILE A 123 2.33 2.99 6.81
CA ILE A 123 2.18 3.94 7.92
C ILE A 123 2.63 3.32 9.24
N LYS A 124 2.44 2.02 9.44
CA LYS A 124 2.84 1.24 10.63
C LYS A 124 2.18 1.70 11.94
N ASP A 125 0.94 2.15 11.88
CA ASP A 125 0.18 2.50 13.07
C ASP A 125 -0.55 1.28 13.63
N THR A 126 -0.41 1.02 14.93
CA THR A 126 -0.97 -0.17 15.60
C THR A 126 -2.49 -0.23 15.63
N ARG A 127 -3.19 0.89 15.38
CA ARG A 127 -4.66 0.93 15.22
C ARG A 127 -5.13 0.08 14.03
N ALA A 128 -4.26 -0.13 13.04
CA ALA A 128 -4.56 -0.93 11.86
C ALA A 128 -4.53 -2.45 12.10
N VAL A 129 -4.00 -2.93 13.23
CA VAL A 129 -3.77 -4.37 13.46
C VAL A 129 -5.05 -5.17 13.36
N GLU A 130 -6.07 -4.85 14.15
CA GLU A 130 -7.34 -5.59 14.15
C GLU A 130 -8.10 -5.49 12.81
N PRO A 131 -8.21 -4.31 12.17
CA PRO A 131 -8.76 -4.20 10.82
C PRO A 131 -8.02 -5.04 9.76
N LEU A 132 -6.69 -5.10 9.83
CA LEU A 132 -5.89 -5.91 8.91
C LEU A 132 -6.02 -7.42 9.20
N ILE A 133 -6.17 -7.82 10.47
CA ILE A 133 -6.50 -9.21 10.83
C ILE A 133 -7.84 -9.62 10.20
N ALA A 134 -8.85 -8.76 10.26
CA ALA A 134 -10.13 -9.02 9.59
C ALA A 134 -9.96 -9.13 8.05
N ALA A 135 -9.10 -8.30 7.45
CA ALA A 135 -8.83 -8.33 6.01
C ALA A 135 -8.08 -9.59 5.53
N LEU A 136 -7.48 -10.40 6.43
CA LEU A 136 -6.97 -11.73 6.09
C LEU A 136 -8.07 -12.70 5.65
N GLN A 137 -9.34 -12.40 5.91
CA GLN A 137 -10.49 -13.20 5.50
C GLN A 137 -11.24 -12.63 4.29
N ASP A 138 -10.67 -11.62 3.60
CA ASP A 138 -11.28 -11.01 2.43
C ASP A 138 -11.54 -12.04 1.32
N GLU A 139 -12.63 -11.90 0.58
CA GLU A 139 -12.95 -12.74 -0.57
C GLU A 139 -11.87 -12.70 -1.67
N ASN A 140 -11.19 -11.56 -1.81
CA ASN A 140 -10.14 -11.34 -2.80
C ASN A 140 -8.76 -11.67 -2.23
N SER A 141 -8.04 -12.54 -2.91
CA SER A 141 -6.72 -13.00 -2.46
C SER A 141 -5.63 -11.92 -2.46
N ASP A 142 -5.76 -10.89 -3.30
CA ASP A 142 -4.80 -9.78 -3.28
C ASP A 142 -4.96 -8.95 -2.00
N VAL A 143 -6.21 -8.75 -1.55
CA VAL A 143 -6.47 -8.09 -0.27
C VAL A 143 -5.90 -8.90 0.88
N ARG A 144 -6.14 -10.23 0.92
CA ARG A 144 -5.58 -11.11 1.95
C ARG A 144 -4.05 -11.05 1.97
N SER A 145 -3.40 -11.06 0.80
CA SER A 145 -1.94 -11.02 0.71
C SER A 145 -1.35 -9.69 1.18
N TRP A 146 -1.98 -8.56 0.82
CA TRP A 146 -1.55 -7.25 1.30
C TRP A 146 -1.79 -7.09 2.81
N ALA A 147 -2.89 -7.63 3.34
CA ALA A 147 -3.13 -7.65 4.78
C ALA A 147 -2.04 -8.44 5.53
N ALA A 148 -1.68 -9.63 5.04
CA ALA A 148 -0.61 -10.43 5.63
C ALA A 148 0.73 -9.66 5.62
N LYS A 149 1.10 -9.06 4.48
CA LYS A 149 2.30 -8.24 4.34
C LYS A 149 2.30 -7.07 5.32
N ALA A 150 1.19 -6.33 5.39
CA ALA A 150 1.02 -5.17 6.26
C ALA A 150 1.19 -5.55 7.74
N LEU A 151 0.56 -6.65 8.18
CA LEU A 151 0.71 -7.16 9.54
C LEU A 151 2.17 -7.53 9.87
N GLY A 152 2.90 -8.08 8.89
CA GLY A 152 4.34 -8.31 9.03
C GLY A 152 5.16 -7.03 9.21
N GLU A 153 4.74 -5.91 8.57
CA GLU A 153 5.40 -4.61 8.75
C GLU A 153 5.09 -3.97 10.12
N LEU A 154 3.88 -4.19 10.65
CA LEU A 154 3.50 -3.72 11.98
C LEU A 154 4.21 -4.49 13.10
N LYS A 155 4.58 -5.75 12.87
CA LYS A 155 5.28 -6.63 13.82
C LYS A 155 4.54 -6.82 15.15
N ASP A 156 3.21 -6.75 15.14
CA ASP A 156 2.39 -6.92 16.33
C ASP A 156 2.10 -8.40 16.56
N THR A 157 2.37 -8.89 17.77
CA THR A 157 2.21 -10.31 18.12
C THR A 157 0.76 -10.79 18.18
N ARG A 158 -0.23 -9.89 18.21
CA ARG A 158 -1.66 -10.23 18.09
C ARG A 158 -1.98 -10.84 16.73
N ALA A 159 -1.21 -10.51 15.70
CA ALA A 159 -1.40 -11.02 14.35
C ALA A 159 -0.85 -12.44 14.12
N VAL A 160 -0.08 -13.01 15.06
CA VAL A 160 0.64 -14.28 14.85
C VAL A 160 -0.33 -15.42 14.52
N GLU A 161 -1.32 -15.68 15.35
CA GLU A 161 -2.27 -16.78 15.12
C GLU A 161 -3.11 -16.59 13.84
N PRO A 162 -3.67 -15.38 13.56
CA PRO A 162 -4.33 -15.12 12.29
C PRO A 162 -3.44 -15.35 11.07
N ILE A 163 -2.16 -14.96 11.12
CA ILE A 163 -1.23 -15.18 10.00
C ILE A 163 -0.85 -16.66 9.88
N ILE A 164 -0.71 -17.40 10.99
CA ILE A 164 -0.52 -18.86 10.96
C ILE A 164 -1.69 -19.53 10.23
N ALA A 165 -2.92 -19.10 10.48
CA ALA A 165 -4.07 -19.61 9.73
C ALA A 165 -3.95 -19.33 8.21
N ALA A 166 -3.42 -18.15 7.81
CA ALA A 166 -3.21 -17.78 6.41
C ALA A 166 -2.11 -18.61 5.70
N LEU A 167 -1.25 -19.36 6.42
CA LEU A 167 -0.36 -20.35 5.82
C LEU A 167 -1.12 -21.50 5.12
N LYS A 168 -2.40 -21.64 5.35
CA LYS A 168 -3.28 -22.66 4.74
C LYS A 168 -4.14 -22.09 3.62
N ASP A 169 -3.95 -20.84 3.20
CA ASP A 169 -4.73 -20.21 2.13
C ASP A 169 -4.68 -21.01 0.83
N GLU A 170 -5.76 -21.01 0.08
CA GLU A 170 -5.83 -21.67 -1.23
C GLU A 170 -4.82 -21.10 -2.23
N LYS A 171 -4.51 -19.81 -2.15
CA LYS A 171 -3.60 -19.09 -3.05
C LYS A 171 -2.17 -19.07 -2.52
N ALA A 172 -1.23 -19.54 -3.33
CA ALA A 172 0.18 -19.64 -2.96
C ALA A 172 0.80 -18.29 -2.56
N HIS A 173 0.43 -17.20 -3.24
CA HIS A 173 0.98 -15.88 -2.92
C HIS A 173 0.53 -15.39 -1.54
N VAL A 174 -0.68 -15.72 -1.09
CA VAL A 174 -1.14 -15.41 0.28
C VAL A 174 -0.32 -16.20 1.30
N ARG A 175 -0.16 -17.52 1.09
CA ARG A 175 0.68 -18.37 1.97
C ARG A 175 2.12 -17.84 2.04
N SER A 176 2.68 -17.42 0.90
CA SER A 176 4.05 -16.88 0.83
C SER A 176 4.20 -15.60 1.65
N TRP A 177 3.26 -14.65 1.52
CA TRP A 177 3.27 -13.42 2.32
C TRP A 177 3.01 -13.68 3.80
N ALA A 178 2.16 -14.65 4.14
CA ALA A 178 1.95 -15.08 5.53
C ALA A 178 3.25 -15.61 6.15
N ALA A 179 3.97 -16.49 5.44
CA ALA A 179 5.26 -16.98 5.91
C ALA A 179 6.29 -15.84 6.09
N GLU A 180 6.36 -14.90 5.14
CA GLU A 180 7.27 -13.76 5.25
C GLU A 180 6.92 -12.85 6.43
N ALA A 181 5.62 -12.61 6.65
CA ALA A 181 5.12 -11.80 7.77
C ALA A 181 5.50 -12.40 9.13
N LEU A 182 5.34 -13.72 9.31
CA LEU A 182 5.76 -14.41 10.52
C LEU A 182 7.26 -14.28 10.76
N GLY A 183 8.08 -14.36 9.68
CA GLY A 183 9.52 -14.12 9.77
C GLY A 183 9.90 -12.67 10.12
N LYS A 184 9.03 -11.69 9.88
CA LYS A 184 9.23 -10.28 10.29
C LYS A 184 8.81 -10.06 11.75
N ILE A 185 7.74 -10.73 12.20
CA ILE A 185 7.26 -10.66 13.60
C ILE A 185 8.24 -11.37 14.54
N LYS A 186 8.84 -12.48 14.10
CA LYS A 186 9.83 -13.27 14.84
C LYS A 186 9.30 -13.89 16.15
N ASP A 187 8.05 -14.34 16.17
CA ASP A 187 7.45 -15.03 17.30
C ASP A 187 7.68 -16.54 17.19
N SER A 188 8.13 -17.16 18.30
CA SER A 188 8.43 -18.60 18.35
C SER A 188 7.24 -19.52 18.07
N ARG A 189 6.01 -19.05 18.28
CA ARG A 189 4.79 -19.80 17.94
C ARG A 189 4.69 -20.16 16.46
N ALA A 190 5.39 -19.38 15.61
CA ALA A 190 5.40 -19.60 14.16
C ALA A 190 6.33 -20.74 13.71
N VAL A 191 7.25 -21.23 14.56
CA VAL A 191 8.30 -22.19 14.17
C VAL A 191 7.70 -23.49 13.65
N GLU A 192 6.82 -24.13 14.41
CA GLU A 192 6.21 -25.41 14.00
C GLU A 192 5.33 -25.26 12.75
N PRO A 193 4.42 -24.26 12.63
CA PRO A 193 3.66 -24.02 11.40
C PRO A 193 4.52 -23.72 10.17
N LEU A 194 5.60 -22.95 10.32
CA LEU A 194 6.53 -22.67 9.23
C LEU A 194 7.32 -23.91 8.83
N THR A 195 7.69 -24.77 9.78
CA THR A 195 8.37 -26.04 9.49
C THR A 195 7.47 -26.95 8.65
N ALA A 196 6.18 -27.05 9.00
CA ALA A 196 5.21 -27.76 8.17
C ALA A 196 5.06 -27.16 6.76
N THR A 197 5.21 -25.82 6.65
CA THR A 197 5.12 -25.10 5.37
C THR A 197 6.30 -25.36 4.43
N LEU A 198 7.42 -25.94 4.91
CA LEU A 198 8.53 -26.38 4.06
C LEU A 198 8.14 -27.48 3.08
N GLU A 199 7.04 -28.19 3.33
CA GLU A 199 6.49 -29.23 2.45
C GLU A 199 5.41 -28.68 1.50
N ASP A 200 5.22 -27.35 1.42
CA ASP A 200 4.22 -26.75 0.52
C ASP A 200 4.48 -27.14 -0.93
N LYS A 201 3.41 -27.43 -1.68
CA LYS A 201 3.48 -27.73 -3.11
C LYS A 201 4.15 -26.65 -3.97
N ASN A 202 4.08 -25.38 -3.54
CA ASN A 202 4.63 -24.23 -4.26
C ASN A 202 6.02 -23.88 -3.72
N ALA A 203 7.00 -23.79 -4.64
CA ALA A 203 8.39 -23.53 -4.29
C ALA A 203 8.62 -22.15 -3.62
N ASP A 204 7.88 -21.11 -4.04
CA ASP A 204 8.02 -19.77 -3.46
C ASP A 204 7.54 -19.76 -1.99
N VAL A 205 6.50 -20.55 -1.69
CA VAL A 205 6.00 -20.71 -0.31
C VAL A 205 7.04 -21.41 0.54
N ARG A 206 7.60 -22.54 0.05
CA ARG A 206 8.69 -23.25 0.76
C ARG A 206 9.88 -22.33 1.04
N ASN A 207 10.30 -21.55 0.04
CA ASN A 207 11.40 -20.60 0.17
C ASN A 207 11.10 -19.48 1.19
N SER A 208 9.85 -18.97 1.22
CA SER A 208 9.46 -17.95 2.19
C SER A 208 9.43 -18.52 3.61
N ALA A 209 8.97 -19.77 3.79
CA ALA A 209 8.99 -20.45 5.08
C ALA A 209 10.42 -20.68 5.58
N ALA A 210 11.32 -21.15 4.72
CA ALA A 210 12.73 -21.35 5.09
C ALA A 210 13.41 -20.04 5.52
N ARG A 211 13.18 -18.95 4.75
CA ARG A 211 13.71 -17.63 5.11
C ARG A 211 13.10 -17.08 6.41
N ALA A 212 11.84 -17.37 6.68
CA ALA A 212 11.18 -16.96 7.91
C ALA A 212 11.77 -17.68 9.13
N LEU A 213 11.94 -19.00 9.04
CA LEU A 213 12.57 -19.81 10.09
C LEU A 213 13.99 -19.33 10.40
N ALA A 214 14.79 -19.08 9.36
CA ALA A 214 16.14 -18.53 9.54
C ALA A 214 16.19 -17.16 10.25
N LYS A 215 15.10 -16.36 10.18
CA LYS A 215 14.98 -15.08 10.89
C LYS A 215 14.52 -15.24 12.33
N ILE A 216 13.76 -16.28 12.63
CA ILE A 216 13.22 -16.55 13.98
C ILE A 216 14.29 -17.27 14.82
N GLU A 217 14.92 -18.31 14.25
CA GLU A 217 15.92 -19.16 14.93
C GLU A 217 17.22 -19.23 14.14
N PRO A 218 18.07 -18.19 14.12
CA PRO A 218 19.26 -18.17 13.29
C PRO A 218 20.30 -19.24 13.65
N ALA A 219 20.31 -19.76 14.89
CA ALA A 219 21.29 -20.72 15.36
C ALA A 219 20.99 -22.17 14.94
N THR A 220 19.73 -22.53 14.71
CA THR A 220 19.31 -23.91 14.41
C THR A 220 19.24 -24.24 12.93
N TRP A 221 19.08 -23.23 12.07
CA TRP A 221 18.85 -23.37 10.63
C TRP A 221 20.07 -23.31 9.73
N SER A 222 21.25 -22.95 10.24
CA SER A 222 22.48 -22.87 9.44
C SER A 222 23.02 -24.21 8.92
N GLY A 223 22.40 -25.33 9.29
CA GLY A 223 22.84 -26.68 8.95
C GLY A 223 21.92 -27.55 8.08
N GLN A 224 20.69 -27.10 7.74
CA GLN A 224 19.68 -27.97 7.10
C GLN A 224 19.36 -27.65 5.62
N VAL A 225 19.93 -26.60 5.05
CA VAL A 225 19.78 -26.34 3.61
C VAL A 225 20.91 -27.07 2.88
N LYS A 226 20.64 -28.30 2.44
CA LYS A 226 21.45 -29.03 1.45
C LYS A 226 20.76 -28.95 0.10
#